data_f40b53f3f0a74a11e83207fb8b4ca95f
#
_entry.id   f40b53f3f0a74a11e83207fb8b4ca95f
#
_cell.length_a   1.000
_cell.length_b   1.000
_cell.length_c   1.000
_cell.angle_alpha   90.00
_cell.angle_beta   90.00
_cell.angle_gamma   90.00
#
_symmetry.space_group_name_H-M   'P 1'
#
loop_
_entity.id
_entity.type
_entity.pdbx_description
1 polymer ?
#
loop_
_entity_poly.entity_id
_entity_poly.type
_entity_poly.pdbx_seq_one_letter_code
_entity_poly.pdbx_strand_id
1 'polypeptide(L)'
;MTRRLLLLVCAVLCLGSNVRISAQSTSSTTQSAESNFVEGVVRVKLQREIADRMIAAKLPLSVKGTSKKYVQTGVTPLDRVNQKVKAVSMTRVFPYAGKNEAKHKAFGLDLWYDVHYEASGMKLAQARNLFRSAEGVSYAQRIPLYKPIGGERFLEILQLL
;
A
#
# COMPACT_ATOMS: atom_id res chain seq x y z
N MET A 1 -18.42 3.92 67.15
CA MET A 1 -18.30 2.48 67.48
C MET A 1 -17.52 1.83 66.39
N THR A 2 -16.24 1.83 66.47
CA THR A 2 -15.26 0.84 66.94
C THR A 2 -15.51 -0.60 66.48
N ARG A 3 -14.69 -1.05 65.50
CA ARG A 3 -14.00 -2.36 65.41
C ARG A 3 -13.12 -2.33 64.20
N ARG A 4 -11.91 -2.07 64.25
CA ARG A 4 -10.66 -2.72 64.69
C ARG A 4 -10.58 -4.19 64.33
N LEU A 5 -9.53 -4.43 63.51
CA LEU A 5 -8.57 -5.52 63.59
C LEU A 5 -8.91 -6.79 62.84
N LEU A 6 -8.13 -7.13 61.78
CA LEU A 6 -7.03 -8.10 61.98
C LEU A 6 -6.12 -8.13 60.74
N LEU A 7 -4.86 -7.85 60.97
CA LEU A 7 -3.72 -8.17 60.12
C LEU A 7 -3.57 -9.69 60.06
N LEU A 8 -3.42 -10.22 58.86
CA LEU A 8 -2.76 -11.50 58.66
C LEU A 8 -1.81 -11.39 57.45
N VAL A 9 -0.55 -11.28 57.83
CA VAL A 9 0.65 -11.40 57.03
C VAL A 9 0.75 -12.85 56.54
N CYS A 10 0.64 -13.07 55.26
CA CYS A 10 1.14 -14.30 54.62
C CYS A 10 2.23 -13.89 53.64
N ALA A 11 3.44 -13.85 54.18
CA ALA A 11 4.66 -13.91 53.38
C ALA A 11 4.78 -15.33 52.82
N VAL A 12 4.50 -15.51 51.53
CA VAL A 12 4.88 -16.70 50.81
C VAL A 12 6.02 -16.30 49.86
N LEU A 13 7.22 -16.67 50.26
CA LEU A 13 8.41 -16.72 49.45
C LEU A 13 8.18 -17.73 48.30
N CYS A 14 7.82 -17.26 47.11
CA CYS A 14 7.97 -18.02 45.90
C CYS A 14 9.28 -17.61 45.21
N LEU A 15 10.34 -18.34 45.49
CA LEU A 15 11.50 -18.47 44.64
C LEU A 15 11.04 -19.07 43.31
N GLY A 16 10.67 -18.23 42.36
CA GLY A 16 10.25 -18.59 41.02
C GLY A 16 11.34 -18.19 40.04
N SER A 17 12.00 -19.16 39.51
CA SER A 17 13.04 -19.13 38.50
C SER A 17 12.66 -18.21 37.32
N ASN A 18 13.50 -17.20 37.09
CA ASN A 18 13.42 -16.37 35.87
C ASN A 18 13.74 -17.20 34.63
N VAL A 19 12.74 -17.82 34.06
CA VAL A 19 12.82 -18.33 32.69
C VAL A 19 12.77 -17.10 31.77
N ARG A 20 13.94 -16.66 31.34
CA ARG A 20 14.04 -15.70 30.22
C ARG A 20 13.63 -16.44 28.96
N ILE A 21 12.39 -16.33 28.58
CA ILE A 21 11.94 -16.66 27.21
C ILE A 21 12.54 -15.57 26.33
N SER A 22 13.67 -15.87 25.70
CA SER A 22 14.20 -15.08 24.59
C SER A 22 13.21 -15.23 23.43
N ALA A 23 12.29 -14.29 23.32
CA ALA A 23 11.51 -14.11 22.12
C ALA A 23 12.52 -13.72 21.01
N GLN A 24 13.01 -14.71 20.27
CA GLN A 24 13.68 -14.44 19.00
C GLN A 24 12.69 -13.74 18.10
N SER A 25 12.90 -12.44 17.94
CA SER A 25 12.15 -11.60 17.00
C SER A 25 12.40 -12.11 15.58
N THR A 26 11.41 -12.78 15.01
CA THR A 26 11.36 -13.15 13.59
C THR A 26 11.10 -11.88 12.74
N SER A 27 12.05 -10.93 12.79
CA SER A 27 11.98 -9.70 12.01
C SER A 27 12.55 -9.82 10.60
N SER A 28 13.17 -10.97 10.25
CA SER A 28 13.80 -11.17 8.94
C SER A 28 12.86 -11.59 7.82
N THR A 29 11.69 -12.16 8.14
CA THR A 29 10.75 -12.68 7.12
C THR A 29 9.92 -11.57 6.45
N THR A 30 9.72 -10.44 7.13
CA THR A 30 8.88 -9.35 6.59
C THR A 30 9.62 -8.48 5.58
N GLN A 31 10.94 -8.31 5.72
CA GLN A 31 11.73 -7.50 4.79
C GLN A 31 11.95 -8.20 3.43
N SER A 32 12.14 -9.51 3.40
CA SER A 32 12.30 -10.25 2.13
C SER A 32 11.00 -10.33 1.33
N ALA A 33 9.83 -10.25 1.98
CA ALA A 33 8.54 -10.25 1.30
C ALA A 33 8.19 -8.91 0.63
N GLU A 34 8.75 -7.78 1.09
CA GLU A 34 8.53 -6.46 0.46
C GLU A 34 9.45 -6.25 -0.76
N SER A 35 10.64 -6.87 -0.81
CA SER A 35 11.58 -6.76 -1.93
C SER A 35 11.08 -7.34 -3.26
N ASN A 36 9.97 -8.09 -3.24
CA ASN A 36 9.36 -8.69 -4.44
C ASN A 36 8.29 -7.80 -5.08
N PHE A 37 8.13 -6.55 -4.64
CA PHE A 37 7.15 -5.61 -5.17
C PHE A 37 7.78 -4.28 -5.57
N VAL A 38 7.16 -3.60 -6.53
CA VAL A 38 7.56 -2.25 -6.93
C VAL A 38 7.25 -1.28 -5.79
N GLU A 39 8.28 -0.66 -5.23
CA GLU A 39 8.11 0.33 -4.17
C GLU A 39 7.59 1.67 -4.74
N GLY A 40 6.89 2.44 -3.89
CA GLY A 40 6.38 3.75 -4.27
C GLY A 40 5.18 3.72 -5.22
N VAL A 41 4.61 2.54 -5.51
CA VAL A 41 3.45 2.40 -6.40
C VAL A 41 2.40 1.47 -5.80
N VAL A 42 1.15 1.92 -5.77
CA VAL A 42 -0.01 1.10 -5.43
C VAL A 42 -0.97 1.09 -6.62
N ARG A 43 -1.37 -0.09 -7.06
CA ARG A 43 -2.40 -0.26 -8.08
C ARG A 43 -3.77 -0.31 -7.41
N VAL A 44 -4.69 0.54 -7.88
CA VAL A 44 -6.04 0.65 -7.35
C VAL A 44 -7.08 0.46 -8.45
N LYS A 45 -8.21 -0.16 -8.10
CA LYS A 45 -9.40 -0.18 -8.92
C LYS A 45 -10.45 0.71 -8.25
N LEU A 46 -10.91 1.73 -8.95
CA LEU A 46 -11.94 2.64 -8.47
C LEU A 46 -13.35 2.07 -8.73
N GLN A 47 -14.32 2.51 -7.94
CA GLN A 47 -15.73 2.34 -8.30
C GLN A 47 -16.06 3.26 -9.48
N ARG A 48 -17.05 2.87 -10.28
CA ARG A 48 -17.43 3.58 -11.51
C ARG A 48 -17.76 5.05 -11.24
N GLU A 49 -18.59 5.30 -10.22
CA GLU A 49 -19.04 6.64 -9.85
C GLU A 49 -17.88 7.57 -9.46
N ILE A 50 -16.86 7.00 -8.83
CA ILE A 50 -15.66 7.75 -8.42
C ILE A 50 -14.78 8.07 -9.61
N ALA A 51 -14.56 7.10 -10.51
CA ALA A 51 -13.81 7.31 -11.73
C ALA A 51 -14.47 8.37 -12.63
N ASP A 52 -15.78 8.33 -12.78
CA ASP A 52 -16.52 9.29 -13.59
C ASP A 52 -16.46 10.71 -12.98
N ARG A 53 -16.57 10.86 -11.65
CA ARG A 53 -16.37 12.15 -10.96
C ARG A 53 -14.96 12.68 -11.15
N MET A 54 -13.95 11.82 -11.03
CA MET A 54 -12.56 12.19 -11.22
C MET A 54 -12.30 12.68 -12.65
N ILE A 55 -12.86 12.00 -13.67
CA ILE A 55 -12.75 12.41 -15.06
C ILE A 55 -13.49 13.74 -15.29
N ALA A 56 -14.69 13.91 -14.71
CA ALA A 56 -15.49 15.13 -14.83
C ALA A 56 -14.78 16.33 -14.18
N ALA A 57 -14.01 16.14 -13.13
CA ALA A 57 -13.26 17.19 -12.47
C ALA A 57 -12.14 17.78 -13.34
N LYS A 58 -11.66 17.05 -14.35
CA LYS A 58 -10.61 17.47 -15.32
C LYS A 58 -9.34 18.01 -14.64
N LEU A 59 -9.04 17.54 -13.42
CA LEU A 59 -7.85 17.95 -12.68
C LEU A 59 -6.61 17.19 -13.18
N PRO A 60 -5.42 17.81 -13.14
CA PRO A 60 -4.18 17.11 -13.49
C PRO A 60 -3.91 16.01 -12.48
N LEU A 61 -3.71 14.79 -12.96
CA LEU A 61 -3.40 13.61 -12.15
C LEU A 61 -1.88 13.47 -11.90
N SER A 62 -1.16 14.59 -11.90
CA SER A 62 0.27 14.67 -11.58
C SER A 62 0.57 16.00 -10.92
N VAL A 63 1.49 15.98 -9.96
CA VAL A 63 2.01 17.21 -9.34
C VAL A 63 3.09 17.88 -10.18
N LYS A 64 3.65 17.19 -11.19
CA LYS A 64 4.69 17.74 -12.06
C LYS A 64 4.17 18.97 -12.79
N GLY A 65 4.90 20.08 -12.66
CA GLY A 65 4.50 21.36 -13.25
C GLY A 65 3.37 22.11 -12.51
N THR A 66 3.03 21.69 -11.28
CA THR A 66 2.05 22.36 -10.44
C THR A 66 2.67 22.79 -9.10
N SER A 67 2.03 23.73 -8.39
CA SER A 67 2.42 24.07 -7.01
C SER A 67 1.88 23.11 -5.95
N LYS A 68 1.19 22.03 -6.35
CA LYS A 68 0.55 21.10 -5.45
C LYS A 68 1.55 20.09 -4.88
N LYS A 69 1.39 19.73 -3.61
CA LYS A 69 2.25 18.74 -2.92
C LYS A 69 1.78 17.30 -3.11
N TYR A 70 0.55 17.09 -3.57
CA TYR A 70 -0.03 15.77 -3.84
C TYR A 70 -1.10 15.87 -4.91
N VAL A 71 -1.43 14.75 -5.55
CA VAL A 71 -2.47 14.66 -6.59
C VAL A 71 -3.84 14.91 -5.99
N GLN A 72 -4.57 15.84 -6.57
CA GLN A 72 -5.98 16.12 -6.27
C GLN A 72 -6.84 15.59 -7.40
N THR A 73 -7.83 14.78 -7.05
CA THR A 73 -8.74 14.13 -8.00
C THR A 73 -10.10 14.80 -8.07
N GLY A 74 -10.41 15.70 -7.11
CA GLY A 74 -11.73 16.29 -6.94
C GLY A 74 -12.70 15.36 -6.21
N VAL A 75 -12.23 14.22 -5.72
CA VAL A 75 -13.02 13.27 -4.93
C VAL A 75 -12.44 13.20 -3.51
N THR A 76 -13.15 13.81 -2.56
CA THR A 76 -12.65 14.02 -1.20
C THR A 76 -12.11 12.79 -0.50
N PRO A 77 -12.75 11.60 -0.52
CA PRO A 77 -12.20 10.40 0.12
C PRO A 77 -10.84 9.99 -0.47
N LEU A 78 -10.70 10.06 -1.80
CA LEU A 78 -9.47 9.70 -2.50
C LEU A 78 -8.38 10.76 -2.26
N ASP A 79 -8.73 12.04 -2.28
CA ASP A 79 -7.81 13.15 -2.02
C ASP A 79 -7.21 13.10 -0.61
N ARG A 80 -7.99 12.68 0.39
CA ARG A 80 -7.49 12.46 1.76
C ARG A 80 -6.40 11.37 1.82
N VAL A 81 -6.56 10.29 1.07
CA VAL A 81 -5.55 9.24 1.00
C VAL A 81 -4.34 9.71 0.21
N ASN A 82 -4.54 10.35 -0.94
CA ASN A 82 -3.47 10.95 -1.74
C ASN A 82 -2.61 11.92 -0.93
N GLN A 83 -3.23 12.73 -0.07
CA GLN A 83 -2.53 13.63 0.83
C GLN A 83 -1.69 12.86 1.86
N LYS A 84 -2.25 11.82 2.49
CA LYS A 84 -1.54 11.02 3.50
C LYS A 84 -0.35 10.27 2.95
N VAL A 85 -0.48 9.70 1.76
CA VAL A 85 0.60 8.97 1.09
C VAL A 85 1.53 9.87 0.29
N LYS A 86 1.20 11.16 0.14
CA LYS A 86 1.89 12.12 -0.73
C LYS A 86 1.96 11.62 -2.17
N ALA A 87 0.81 11.28 -2.74
CA ALA A 87 0.71 10.79 -4.11
C ALA A 87 1.18 11.86 -5.10
N VAL A 88 2.16 11.51 -5.93
CA VAL A 88 2.78 12.43 -6.91
C VAL A 88 2.16 12.29 -8.30
N SER A 89 1.62 11.11 -8.63
CA SER A 89 0.90 10.92 -9.89
C SER A 89 -0.08 9.75 -9.79
N MET A 90 -1.14 9.82 -10.61
CA MET A 90 -2.06 8.72 -10.88
C MET A 90 -2.12 8.49 -12.39
N THR A 91 -1.85 7.28 -12.84
CA THR A 91 -1.83 6.92 -14.25
C THR A 91 -2.77 5.76 -14.52
N ARG A 92 -3.57 5.82 -15.58
CA ARG A 92 -4.38 4.66 -15.99
C ARG A 92 -3.46 3.49 -16.34
N VAL A 93 -3.75 2.30 -15.79
CA VAL A 93 -3.03 1.06 -16.13
C VAL A 93 -3.26 0.69 -17.57
N PHE A 94 -4.51 0.85 -18.04
CA PHE A 94 -4.89 0.64 -19.44
C PHE A 94 -5.13 2.00 -20.09
N PRO A 95 -4.24 2.47 -20.97
CA PRO A 95 -4.38 3.76 -21.63
C PRO A 95 -5.69 3.87 -22.41
N TYR A 96 -6.06 5.09 -22.78
CA TYR A 96 -7.24 5.34 -23.62
C TYR A 96 -7.12 4.57 -24.93
N ALA A 97 -8.14 3.76 -25.25
CA ALA A 97 -8.11 2.80 -26.35
C ALA A 97 -8.80 3.31 -27.63
N GLY A 98 -9.07 4.62 -27.74
CA GLY A 98 -9.71 5.21 -28.91
C GLY A 98 -11.05 4.56 -29.21
N LYS A 99 -11.22 3.99 -30.41
CA LYS A 99 -12.45 3.30 -30.85
C LYS A 99 -12.86 2.11 -29.99
N ASN A 100 -11.92 1.53 -29.22
CA ASN A 100 -12.19 0.40 -28.33
C ASN A 100 -12.49 0.82 -26.89
N GLU A 101 -12.58 2.11 -26.59
CA GLU A 101 -12.80 2.61 -25.22
C GLU A 101 -14.14 2.11 -24.64
N ALA A 102 -15.17 1.94 -25.46
CA ALA A 102 -16.44 1.37 -25.02
C ALA A 102 -16.27 -0.06 -24.47
N LYS A 103 -15.39 -0.88 -25.08
CA LYS A 103 -15.04 -2.22 -24.60
C LYS A 103 -14.24 -2.12 -23.28
N HIS A 104 -13.25 -1.20 -23.20
CA HIS A 104 -12.51 -0.98 -21.95
C HIS A 104 -13.45 -0.64 -20.80
N LYS A 105 -14.45 0.21 -21.02
CA LYS A 105 -15.47 0.56 -20.02
C LYS A 105 -16.35 -0.64 -19.66
N ALA A 106 -16.78 -1.43 -20.64
CA ALA A 106 -17.61 -2.61 -20.38
C ALA A 106 -16.90 -3.64 -19.49
N PHE A 107 -15.59 -3.80 -19.63
CA PHE A 107 -14.77 -4.69 -18.80
C PHE A 107 -14.19 -4.01 -17.55
N GLY A 108 -14.44 -2.72 -17.34
CA GLY A 108 -13.92 -1.95 -16.21
C GLY A 108 -12.40 -1.78 -16.23
N LEU A 109 -11.76 -1.83 -17.40
CA LEU A 109 -10.32 -1.61 -17.55
C LEU A 109 -9.94 -0.15 -17.32
N ASP A 110 -10.84 0.76 -17.63
CA ASP A 110 -10.71 2.20 -17.39
C ASP A 110 -10.71 2.60 -15.92
N LEU A 111 -11.06 1.67 -15.02
CA LEU A 111 -11.13 1.90 -13.57
C LEU A 111 -9.81 1.65 -12.85
N TRP A 112 -8.79 1.13 -13.54
CA TRP A 112 -7.53 0.77 -12.94
C TRP A 112 -6.50 1.89 -13.06
N TYR A 113 -5.89 2.25 -11.91
CA TYR A 113 -4.88 3.30 -11.82
C TYR A 113 -3.68 2.85 -11.01
N ASP A 114 -2.49 3.22 -11.46
CA ASP A 114 -1.27 3.14 -10.68
C ASP A 114 -1.04 4.49 -10.00
N VAL A 115 -0.99 4.49 -8.68
CA VAL A 115 -0.74 5.66 -7.85
C VAL A 115 0.70 5.63 -7.40
N HIS A 116 1.49 6.59 -7.87
CA HIS A 116 2.86 6.79 -7.46
C HIS A 116 2.89 7.74 -6.27
N TYR A 117 3.68 7.42 -5.25
CA TYR A 117 3.79 8.19 -4.02
C TYR A 117 5.24 8.25 -3.52
N GLU A 118 5.54 9.20 -2.62
CA GLU A 118 6.86 9.32 -2.01
C GLU A 118 7.10 8.16 -1.00
N ALA A 119 7.95 7.20 -1.39
CA ALA A 119 8.24 6.01 -0.57
C ALA A 119 9.04 6.32 0.70
N SER A 120 9.71 7.47 0.78
CA SER A 120 10.59 7.85 1.89
C SER A 120 9.90 7.96 3.26
N GLY A 121 8.58 8.05 3.31
CA GLY A 121 7.83 8.24 4.55
C GLY A 121 6.80 7.14 4.87
N MET A 122 6.58 6.18 3.98
CA MET A 122 5.51 5.19 4.15
C MET A 122 5.83 3.86 3.48
N LYS A 123 5.69 2.77 4.24
CA LYS A 123 5.84 1.40 3.71
C LYS A 123 4.73 1.08 2.72
N LEU A 124 5.07 0.30 1.68
CA LEU A 124 4.14 -0.11 0.62
C LEU A 124 2.87 -0.80 1.15
N ALA A 125 3.01 -1.66 2.17
CA ALA A 125 1.86 -2.33 2.79
C ALA A 125 0.91 -1.33 3.47
N GLN A 126 1.44 -0.28 4.11
CA GLN A 126 0.63 0.76 4.74
C GLN A 126 -0.11 1.61 3.70
N ALA A 127 0.59 2.06 2.64
CA ALA A 127 -0.01 2.80 1.54
C ALA A 127 -1.15 2.00 0.90
N ARG A 128 -0.91 0.70 0.58
CA ARG A 128 -1.95 -0.19 0.04
C ARG A 128 -3.17 -0.28 0.98
N ASN A 129 -2.96 -0.41 2.30
CA ASN A 129 -4.05 -0.52 3.26
C ASN A 129 -4.88 0.77 3.35
N LEU A 130 -4.24 1.95 3.28
CA LEU A 130 -4.95 3.24 3.22
C LEU A 130 -5.85 3.34 1.99
N PHE A 131 -5.35 2.95 0.81
CA PHE A 131 -6.19 2.91 -0.40
C PHE A 131 -7.31 1.89 -0.29
N ARG A 132 -7.03 0.69 0.24
CA ARG A 132 -8.05 -0.36 0.40
C ARG A 132 -9.20 0.05 1.32
N SER A 133 -8.95 0.89 2.33
CA SER A 133 -9.96 1.40 3.25
C SER A 133 -10.63 2.68 2.77
N ALA A 134 -10.20 3.26 1.65
CA ALA A 134 -10.78 4.48 1.12
C ALA A 134 -12.13 4.20 0.46
N GLU A 135 -13.10 5.05 0.77
CA GLU A 135 -14.39 5.03 0.08
C GLU A 135 -14.20 5.26 -1.43
N GLY A 136 -14.85 4.44 -2.23
CA GLY A 136 -14.76 4.52 -3.68
C GLY A 136 -13.60 3.75 -4.31
N VAL A 137 -12.75 3.10 -3.51
CA VAL A 137 -11.76 2.13 -3.96
C VAL A 137 -12.32 0.73 -3.80
N SER A 138 -12.54 0.02 -4.90
CA SER A 138 -13.04 -1.37 -4.86
C SER A 138 -11.93 -2.39 -4.64
N TYR A 139 -10.70 -2.06 -5.02
CA TYR A 139 -9.55 -2.94 -4.83
C TYR A 139 -8.23 -2.16 -4.80
N ALA A 140 -7.27 -2.62 -3.98
CA ALA A 140 -5.92 -2.07 -3.94
C ALA A 140 -4.89 -3.19 -3.76
N GLN A 141 -3.85 -3.19 -4.59
CA GLN A 141 -2.79 -4.20 -4.57
C GLN A 141 -1.41 -3.60 -4.75
N ARG A 142 -0.41 -4.36 -4.34
CA ARG A 142 1.00 -4.13 -4.65
C ARG A 142 1.29 -4.70 -6.04
N ILE A 143 2.22 -4.10 -6.78
CA ILE A 143 2.65 -4.57 -8.09
C ILE A 143 3.84 -5.51 -7.89
N PRO A 144 3.74 -6.80 -8.25
CA PRO A 144 4.86 -7.73 -8.09
C PRO A 144 5.99 -7.37 -9.08
N LEU A 145 7.23 -7.49 -8.60
CA LEU A 145 8.40 -7.47 -9.47
C LEU A 145 8.50 -8.81 -10.19
N TYR A 146 8.36 -8.79 -11.50
CA TYR A 146 8.65 -9.96 -12.32
C TYR A 146 10.17 -10.11 -12.43
N LYS A 147 10.71 -11.17 -11.80
CA LYS A 147 12.05 -11.64 -12.11
C LYS A 147 11.93 -12.66 -13.24
N PRO A 148 12.52 -12.44 -14.42
CA PRO A 148 12.51 -13.44 -15.48
C PRO A 148 13.15 -14.72 -14.96
N ILE A 149 12.45 -15.83 -15.03
CA ILE A 149 13.00 -17.14 -14.69
C ILE A 149 13.99 -17.49 -15.80
N GLY A 150 15.29 -17.50 -15.55
CA GLY A 150 16.33 -17.98 -16.46
C GLY A 150 17.31 -16.94 -17.02
N GLY A 151 17.18 -15.64 -16.67
CA GLY A 151 18.15 -14.64 -17.16
C GLY A 151 19.59 -14.86 -16.73
N GLU A 152 19.82 -15.45 -15.58
CA GLU A 152 21.18 -15.69 -15.07
C GLU A 152 21.87 -16.86 -15.80
N ARG A 153 21.15 -17.90 -16.22
CA ARG A 153 21.72 -19.02 -16.98
C ARG A 153 22.13 -18.68 -18.40
N PHE A 154 21.48 -17.69 -19.02
CA PHE A 154 21.80 -17.29 -20.40
C PHE A 154 23.15 -16.56 -20.47
N LEU A 155 23.49 -15.79 -19.43
CA LEU A 155 24.78 -15.09 -19.38
C LEU A 155 25.94 -16.03 -19.06
N GLU A 156 25.72 -17.07 -18.25
CA GLU A 156 26.76 -18.10 -18.00
C GLU A 156 27.07 -18.91 -19.26
N ILE A 157 26.09 -19.25 -20.07
CA ILE A 157 26.29 -19.98 -21.33
C ILE A 157 27.05 -19.13 -22.35
N LEU A 158 26.82 -17.82 -22.42
CA LEU A 158 27.52 -16.91 -23.31
C LEU A 158 28.98 -16.65 -22.89
N GLN A 159 29.34 -16.87 -21.64
CA GLN A 159 30.75 -16.77 -21.16
C GLN A 159 31.55 -18.05 -21.38
N LEU A 160 30.88 -19.15 -21.74
CA LEU A 160 31.54 -20.47 -21.99
C LEU A 160 31.72 -20.76 -23.49
N LEU A 161 31.30 -19.85 -24.38
CA LEU A 161 31.51 -19.92 -25.84
C LEU A 161 32.55 -18.90 -26.30
#